data_77616eaa7f876a7fbf49fc7eef51e7fb
#
_entry.id   77616eaa7f876a7fbf49fc7eef51e7fb
#
_cell.length_a   1.000
_cell.length_b   1.000
_cell.length_c   1.000
_cell.angle_alpha   90.00
_cell.angle_beta   90.00
_cell.angle_gamma   90.00
#
_symmetry.space_group_name_H-M   'P 1'
#
loop_
_entity.id
_entity.type
_entity.pdbx_description
1 polymer ?
#
loop_
_entity_poly.entity_id
_entity_poly.type
_entity_poly.pdbx_seq_one_letter_code
_entity_poly.pdbx_strand_id
1 'polypeptide(L)'
;MAEAAPMRVLVLDTVMDRGGAETMMMNYLRHFDREKITYDFLVNRDYRAAYEDEIEALGGRIYRMCPMYPQYFGRYKREFRAFLQQHPEYRIIHSNLEERSYFPLRIAAEQGVPVRIAHAHNRPVGFDLKSIFREYFRMRLPKYVTHMFACGTEAGDWLFGEKNRNKVIQQRNAIDTSAYRYDPSLAIKVRAEFGVTDPDTFVLGHVGRFFPQKNHTFLIDIFAEVHKQCPN
;
A
#
# COMPACT_ATOMS: atom_id res chain seq x y z
N MET A 1 -35.81 -8.14 -10.21
CA MET A 1 -35.30 -7.19 -9.19
C MET A 1 -34.03 -6.60 -9.80
N ALA A 2 -33.87 -5.28 -9.87
CA ALA A 2 -32.62 -4.71 -10.36
C ALA A 2 -31.51 -5.11 -9.40
N GLU A 3 -30.42 -5.71 -9.92
CA GLU A 3 -29.23 -6.00 -9.14
C GLU A 3 -28.70 -4.70 -8.54
N ALA A 4 -28.45 -4.72 -7.24
CA ALA A 4 -27.91 -3.54 -6.57
C ALA A 4 -26.49 -3.29 -7.11
N ALA A 5 -26.20 -2.04 -7.48
CA ALA A 5 -24.85 -1.69 -7.93
C ALA A 5 -23.81 -2.04 -6.87
N PRO A 6 -22.59 -2.45 -7.26
CA PRO A 6 -21.55 -2.86 -6.32
C PRO A 6 -21.20 -1.74 -5.36
N MET A 7 -20.92 -2.09 -4.11
CA MET A 7 -20.40 -1.16 -3.11
C MET A 7 -19.04 -0.64 -3.54
N ARG A 8 -18.88 0.67 -3.67
CA ARG A 8 -17.63 1.31 -4.08
C ARG A 8 -16.86 1.78 -2.85
N VAL A 9 -15.60 1.37 -2.75
CA VAL A 9 -14.66 1.81 -1.70
C VAL A 9 -13.69 2.81 -2.32
N LEU A 10 -13.58 4.00 -1.76
CA LEU A 10 -12.58 4.97 -2.17
C LEU A 10 -11.25 4.65 -1.48
N VAL A 11 -10.28 4.20 -2.25
CA VAL A 11 -8.91 3.97 -1.79
C VAL A 11 -8.08 5.22 -2.02
N LEU A 12 -7.44 5.70 -0.97
CA LEU A 12 -6.54 6.85 -1.03
C LEU A 12 -5.10 6.36 -1.03
N ASP A 13 -4.39 6.67 -2.11
CA ASP A 13 -2.99 6.33 -2.25
C ASP A 13 -2.18 7.50 -2.83
N THR A 14 -0.86 7.46 -2.73
CA THR A 14 -0.02 8.48 -3.34
C THR A 14 0.00 8.32 -4.86
N VAL A 15 0.08 7.08 -5.34
CA VAL A 15 0.20 6.69 -6.75
C VAL A 15 -0.04 5.19 -6.86
N MET A 16 -0.56 4.71 -7.98
CA MET A 16 -0.79 3.27 -8.22
C MET A 16 0.31 2.66 -9.07
N ASP A 17 1.58 2.83 -8.63
CA ASP A 17 2.73 2.16 -9.22
C ASP A 17 3.01 0.79 -8.56
N ARG A 18 4.04 0.07 -9.04
CA ARG A 18 4.42 -1.26 -8.54
C ARG A 18 5.14 -1.18 -7.19
N GLY A 19 4.43 -0.73 -6.16
CA GLY A 19 4.85 -0.74 -4.77
C GLY A 19 4.16 -1.86 -3.97
N GLY A 20 4.60 -2.08 -2.72
CA GLY A 20 4.07 -3.17 -1.88
C GLY A 20 2.61 -2.97 -1.47
N ALA A 21 2.25 -1.77 -1.05
CA ALA A 21 0.87 -1.44 -0.66
C ALA A 21 -0.06 -1.47 -1.88
N GLU A 22 0.35 -0.85 -2.97
CA GLU A 22 -0.39 -0.77 -4.22
C GLU A 22 -0.62 -2.17 -4.82
N THR A 23 0.43 -3.02 -4.83
CA THR A 23 0.32 -4.42 -5.28
C THR A 23 -0.64 -5.23 -4.40
N MET A 24 -0.63 -5.00 -3.09
CA MET A 24 -1.58 -5.64 -2.18
C MET A 24 -3.02 -5.23 -2.54
N MET A 25 -3.30 -3.94 -2.75
CA MET A 25 -4.63 -3.46 -3.13
C MET A 25 -5.08 -4.06 -4.47
N MET A 26 -4.16 -4.20 -5.44
CA MET A 26 -4.45 -4.84 -6.72
C MET A 26 -4.76 -6.34 -6.56
N ASN A 27 -4.03 -7.05 -5.70
CA ASN A 27 -4.30 -8.46 -5.43
C ASN A 27 -5.72 -8.66 -4.85
N TYR A 28 -6.17 -7.77 -3.98
CA TYR A 28 -7.57 -7.80 -3.52
C TYR A 28 -8.55 -7.47 -4.63
N LEU A 29 -8.32 -6.41 -5.41
CA LEU A 29 -9.22 -5.99 -6.50
C LEU A 29 -9.40 -7.10 -7.56
N ARG A 30 -8.33 -7.83 -7.89
CA ARG A 30 -8.36 -8.96 -8.85
C ARG A 30 -9.25 -10.11 -8.38
N HIS A 31 -9.36 -10.31 -7.05
CA HIS A 31 -10.06 -11.45 -6.44
C HIS A 31 -11.41 -11.09 -5.82
N PHE A 32 -11.82 -9.84 -5.85
CA PHE A 32 -13.15 -9.46 -5.38
C PHE A 32 -14.25 -10.02 -6.29
N ASP A 33 -15.38 -10.34 -5.67
CA ASP A 33 -16.66 -10.43 -6.36
C ASP A 33 -17.08 -9.00 -6.74
N ARG A 34 -16.77 -8.60 -7.97
CA ARG A 34 -16.98 -7.23 -8.47
C ARG A 34 -18.44 -6.85 -8.65
N GLU A 35 -19.35 -7.80 -8.59
CA GLU A 35 -20.80 -7.53 -8.53
C GLU A 35 -21.19 -7.00 -7.15
N LYS A 36 -20.41 -7.32 -6.10
CA LYS A 36 -20.67 -6.89 -4.72
C LYS A 36 -19.84 -5.70 -4.26
N ILE A 37 -18.55 -5.68 -4.61
CA ILE A 37 -17.60 -4.66 -4.14
C ILE A 37 -16.54 -4.35 -5.20
N THR A 38 -16.16 -3.08 -5.31
CA THR A 38 -15.05 -2.65 -6.14
C THR A 38 -14.29 -1.49 -5.50
N TYR A 39 -13.06 -1.28 -5.95
CA TYR A 39 -12.21 -0.16 -5.56
C TYR A 39 -12.19 0.93 -6.61
N ASP A 40 -12.31 2.18 -6.15
CA ASP A 40 -11.94 3.38 -6.88
C ASP A 40 -10.75 4.03 -6.18
N PHE A 41 -9.84 4.61 -6.93
CA PHE A 41 -8.61 5.16 -6.37
C PHE A 41 -8.55 6.67 -6.52
N LEU A 42 -8.17 7.36 -5.45
CA LEU A 42 -7.84 8.77 -5.48
C LEU A 42 -6.35 8.92 -5.19
N VAL A 43 -5.62 9.41 -6.19
CA VAL A 43 -4.16 9.51 -6.17
C VAL A 43 -3.68 10.95 -6.16
N ASN A 44 -2.44 11.18 -5.69
CA ASN A 44 -1.83 12.49 -5.53
C ASN A 44 -0.70 12.77 -6.53
N ARG A 45 -0.68 12.05 -7.66
CA ARG A 45 0.25 12.26 -8.78
C ARG A 45 -0.55 12.48 -10.06
N ASP A 46 0.00 13.32 -10.94
CA ASP A 46 -0.63 13.74 -12.20
C ASP A 46 -0.25 12.89 -13.42
N TYR A 47 0.66 11.94 -13.25
CA TYR A 47 1.02 10.99 -14.30
C TYR A 47 0.22 9.69 -14.21
N ARG A 48 0.13 8.98 -15.33
CA ARG A 48 -0.49 7.65 -15.42
C ARG A 48 0.46 6.60 -14.85
N ALA A 49 0.01 5.91 -13.81
CA ALA A 49 0.80 4.93 -13.07
C ALA A 49 0.61 3.51 -13.63
N ALA A 50 1.51 2.61 -13.26
CA ALA A 50 1.62 1.26 -13.84
C ALA A 50 0.37 0.37 -13.69
N TYR A 51 -0.45 0.58 -12.66
CA TYR A 51 -1.67 -0.22 -12.42
C TYR A 51 -2.96 0.43 -12.94
N GLU A 52 -2.93 1.65 -13.45
CA GLU A 52 -4.16 2.37 -13.77
C GLU A 52 -4.95 1.74 -14.91
N ASP A 53 -4.27 1.24 -15.95
CA ASP A 53 -4.95 0.53 -17.06
C ASP A 53 -5.69 -0.73 -16.56
N GLU A 54 -5.06 -1.46 -15.66
CA GLU A 54 -5.66 -2.65 -15.09
C GLU A 54 -6.82 -2.33 -14.14
N ILE A 55 -6.69 -1.28 -13.33
CA ILE A 55 -7.77 -0.80 -12.45
C ILE A 55 -9.02 -0.47 -13.28
N GLU A 56 -8.84 0.29 -14.36
CA GLU A 56 -9.94 0.69 -15.25
C GLU A 56 -10.56 -0.52 -15.95
N ALA A 57 -9.74 -1.48 -16.42
CA ALA A 57 -10.21 -2.74 -17.01
C ALA A 57 -11.00 -3.62 -16.03
N LEU A 58 -10.69 -3.52 -14.73
CA LEU A 58 -11.41 -4.20 -13.65
C LEU A 58 -12.65 -3.42 -13.16
N GLY A 59 -13.02 -2.29 -13.80
CA GLY A 59 -14.18 -1.48 -13.47
C GLY A 59 -13.98 -0.46 -12.36
N GLY A 60 -12.74 -0.26 -11.90
CA GLY A 60 -12.35 0.80 -10.98
C GLY A 60 -12.20 2.15 -11.68
N ARG A 61 -12.25 3.22 -10.91
CA ARG A 61 -12.08 4.60 -11.36
C ARG A 61 -10.82 5.19 -10.74
N ILE A 62 -10.17 6.10 -11.49
CA ILE A 62 -9.01 6.85 -10.99
C ILE A 62 -9.36 8.32 -10.89
N TYR A 63 -9.21 8.89 -9.71
CA TYR A 63 -9.34 10.31 -9.45
C TYR A 63 -7.99 10.90 -9.08
N ARG A 64 -7.72 12.12 -9.54
CA ARG A 64 -6.47 12.82 -9.24
C ARG A 64 -6.72 14.05 -8.40
N MET A 65 -5.86 14.25 -7.42
CA MET A 65 -5.89 15.41 -6.54
C MET A 65 -4.48 15.99 -6.38
N CYS A 66 -4.40 17.26 -6.00
CA CYS A 66 -3.10 17.89 -5.79
C CYS A 66 -2.23 17.13 -4.81
N PRO A 67 -0.89 17.20 -4.93
CA PRO A 67 0.05 16.57 -4.01
C PRO A 67 -0.17 17.03 -2.57
N MET A 68 -0.01 16.10 -1.61
CA MET A 68 -0.16 16.38 -0.19
C MET A 68 1.16 16.91 0.41
N TYR A 69 1.58 18.08 -0.06
CA TYR A 69 2.71 18.83 0.51
C TYR A 69 2.22 19.99 1.38
N PRO A 70 3.00 20.47 2.35
CA PRO A 70 2.58 21.53 3.26
C PRO A 70 1.97 22.76 2.57
N GLN A 71 2.58 23.24 1.49
CA GLN A 71 2.10 24.37 0.71
C GLN A 71 0.73 24.13 0.05
N TYR A 72 0.34 22.88 -0.15
CA TYR A 72 -0.93 22.50 -0.80
C TYR A 72 -1.99 22.01 0.18
N PHE A 73 -1.72 21.92 1.49
CA PHE A 73 -2.70 21.41 2.46
C PHE A 73 -4.03 22.14 2.43
N GLY A 74 -4.01 23.48 2.26
CA GLY A 74 -5.24 24.26 2.14
C GLY A 74 -6.05 23.92 0.89
N ARG A 75 -5.36 23.77 -0.24
CA ARG A 75 -5.95 23.37 -1.52
C ARG A 75 -6.51 21.94 -1.42
N TYR A 76 -5.71 20.99 -0.95
CA TYR A 76 -6.12 19.60 -0.77
C TYR A 76 -7.41 19.47 0.06
N LYS A 77 -7.48 20.19 1.19
CA LYS A 77 -8.67 20.16 2.06
C LYS A 77 -9.93 20.65 1.36
N ARG A 78 -9.82 21.72 0.55
CA ARG A 78 -10.97 22.25 -0.22
C ARG A 78 -11.40 21.28 -1.30
N GLU A 79 -10.44 20.78 -2.10
CA GLU A 79 -10.70 19.84 -3.20
C GLU A 79 -11.30 18.54 -2.68
N PHE A 80 -10.76 17.95 -1.61
CA PHE A 80 -11.25 16.69 -1.06
C PHE A 80 -12.66 16.83 -0.45
N ARG A 81 -12.92 17.96 0.20
CA ARG A 81 -14.28 18.24 0.70
C ARG A 81 -15.29 18.37 -0.44
N ALA A 82 -14.95 19.12 -1.47
CA ALA A 82 -15.80 19.25 -2.65
C ALA A 82 -16.01 17.90 -3.36
N PHE A 83 -14.95 17.10 -3.46
CA PHE A 83 -15.02 15.76 -4.03
C PHE A 83 -16.03 14.87 -3.27
N LEU A 84 -15.96 14.82 -1.95
CA LEU A 84 -16.88 14.00 -1.15
C LEU A 84 -18.34 14.50 -1.23
N GLN A 85 -18.55 15.80 -1.41
CA GLN A 85 -19.88 16.36 -1.61
C GLN A 85 -20.46 16.00 -2.99
N GLN A 86 -19.61 15.86 -4.01
CA GLN A 86 -20.01 15.45 -5.36
C GLN A 86 -20.15 13.93 -5.50
N HIS A 87 -19.55 13.15 -4.57
CA HIS A 87 -19.51 11.70 -4.59
C HIS A 87 -20.04 11.08 -3.29
N PRO A 88 -21.34 11.26 -2.97
CA PRO A 88 -21.94 10.75 -1.74
C PRO A 88 -22.03 9.22 -1.69
N GLU A 89 -21.79 8.54 -2.81
CA GLU A 89 -21.72 7.09 -2.91
C GLU A 89 -20.54 6.49 -2.14
N TYR A 90 -19.45 7.25 -1.89
CA TYR A 90 -18.31 6.77 -1.13
C TYR A 90 -18.57 6.77 0.38
N ARG A 91 -19.21 5.72 0.83
CA ARG A 91 -19.47 5.49 2.26
C ARG A 91 -18.33 4.81 2.99
N ILE A 92 -17.34 4.28 2.26
CA ILE A 92 -16.13 3.64 2.78
C ILE A 92 -14.92 4.32 2.15
N ILE A 93 -14.02 4.81 3.00
CA ILE A 93 -12.73 5.36 2.59
C ILE A 93 -11.63 4.52 3.23
N HIS A 94 -10.73 4.00 2.41
CA HIS A 94 -9.57 3.22 2.82
C HIS A 94 -8.30 3.99 2.47
N SER A 95 -7.58 4.47 3.46
CA SER A 95 -6.40 5.31 3.26
C SER A 95 -5.09 4.56 3.55
N ASN A 96 -4.21 4.50 2.54
CA ASN A 96 -2.85 3.93 2.60
C ASN A 96 -1.77 5.02 2.73
N LEU A 97 -2.10 6.19 3.27
CA LEU A 97 -1.23 7.36 3.32
C LEU A 97 -0.46 7.51 4.64
N GLU A 98 -0.39 6.45 5.42
CA GLU A 98 0.24 6.45 6.76
C GLU A 98 -0.31 7.59 7.63
N GLU A 99 0.54 8.33 8.34
CA GLU A 99 0.16 9.46 9.18
C GLU A 99 -0.55 10.60 8.42
N ARG A 100 -0.30 10.73 7.11
CA ARG A 100 -0.98 11.71 6.25
C ARG A 100 -2.46 11.40 6.05
N SER A 101 -2.89 10.17 6.34
CA SER A 101 -4.31 9.77 6.41
C SER A 101 -5.11 10.67 7.36
N TYR A 102 -4.46 11.36 8.29
CA TYR A 102 -5.09 12.33 9.18
C TYR A 102 -5.91 13.38 8.42
N PHE A 103 -5.38 13.91 7.31
CA PHE A 103 -6.08 14.97 6.56
C PHE A 103 -7.36 14.48 5.91
N PRO A 104 -7.33 13.47 5.02
CA PRO A 104 -8.54 13.00 4.36
C PRO A 104 -9.53 12.36 5.33
N LEU A 105 -9.09 11.57 6.32
CA LEU A 105 -10.01 10.90 7.22
C LEU A 105 -10.67 11.86 8.21
N ARG A 106 -10.00 12.96 8.58
CA ARG A 106 -10.63 14.04 9.32
C ARG A 106 -11.74 14.70 8.50
N ILE A 107 -11.47 15.06 7.24
CA ILE A 107 -12.47 15.66 6.35
C ILE A 107 -13.63 14.69 6.11
N ALA A 108 -13.33 13.42 5.88
CA ALA A 108 -14.34 12.39 5.74
C ALA A 108 -15.25 12.27 6.97
N ALA A 109 -14.68 12.39 8.18
CA ALA A 109 -15.46 12.43 9.42
C ALA A 109 -16.34 13.69 9.50
N GLU A 110 -15.81 14.86 9.11
CA GLU A 110 -16.55 16.13 9.05
C GLU A 110 -17.70 16.08 8.02
N GLN A 111 -17.55 15.28 6.94
CA GLN A 111 -18.57 15.08 5.90
C GLN A 111 -19.50 13.88 6.18
N GLY A 112 -19.39 13.23 7.34
CA GLY A 112 -20.29 12.14 7.76
C GLY A 112 -20.05 10.80 7.08
N VAL A 113 -18.88 10.58 6.44
CA VAL A 113 -18.54 9.27 5.87
C VAL A 113 -18.48 8.23 7.00
N PRO A 114 -19.31 7.16 6.95
CA PRO A 114 -19.47 6.27 8.11
C PRO A 114 -18.27 5.35 8.36
N VAL A 115 -17.59 4.86 7.31
CA VAL A 115 -16.47 3.93 7.44
C VAL A 115 -15.19 4.59 6.94
N ARG A 116 -14.23 4.74 7.86
CA ARG A 116 -12.96 5.41 7.60
C ARG A 116 -11.83 4.52 8.11
N ILE A 117 -11.12 3.91 7.16
CA ILE A 117 -10.03 2.96 7.41
C ILE A 117 -8.70 3.67 7.21
N ALA A 118 -7.81 3.59 8.19
CA ALA A 118 -6.40 3.88 8.00
C ALA A 118 -5.61 2.58 8.02
N HIS A 119 -4.69 2.41 7.06
CA HIS A 119 -3.90 1.20 6.91
C HIS A 119 -2.41 1.53 7.04
N ALA A 120 -1.76 0.88 7.99
CA ALA A 120 -0.33 1.00 8.25
C ALA A 120 0.44 -0.06 7.45
N HIS A 121 1.38 0.39 6.60
CA HIS A 121 2.21 -0.47 5.76
C HIS A 121 3.68 -0.43 6.14
N ASN A 122 4.13 0.67 6.77
CA ASN A 122 5.54 0.91 7.06
C ASN A 122 5.74 1.47 8.46
N ARG A 123 6.94 1.27 8.97
CA ARG A 123 7.50 2.02 10.10
C ARG A 123 8.66 2.84 9.56
N PRO A 124 8.60 4.20 9.59
CA PRO A 124 9.73 5.03 9.23
C PRO A 124 10.94 4.76 10.13
N VAL A 125 12.12 4.79 9.55
CA VAL A 125 13.40 4.64 10.25
C VAL A 125 14.14 5.98 10.26
N GLY A 126 14.68 6.36 11.39
CA GLY A 126 15.43 7.60 11.58
C GLY A 126 14.58 8.79 12.00
N PHE A 127 15.26 9.85 12.45
CA PHE A 127 14.66 11.11 12.89
C PHE A 127 15.09 12.24 11.95
N ASP A 128 14.12 13.01 11.47
CA ASP A 128 14.32 14.23 10.72
C ASP A 128 13.35 15.32 11.22
N LEU A 129 13.53 16.57 10.79
CA LEU A 129 12.65 17.68 11.19
C LEU A 129 11.17 17.43 10.80
N LYS A 130 10.93 16.62 9.77
CA LYS A 130 9.56 16.23 9.36
C LYS A 130 8.95 15.24 10.35
N SER A 131 9.76 14.59 11.19
CA SER A 131 9.27 13.64 12.19
C SER A 131 8.35 14.28 13.22
N ILE A 132 8.55 15.57 13.54
CA ILE A 132 7.67 16.32 14.46
C ILE A 132 6.25 16.43 13.88
N PHE A 133 6.14 16.77 12.59
CA PHE A 133 4.84 16.86 11.92
C PHE A 133 4.19 15.49 11.75
N ARG A 134 5.00 14.48 11.42
CA ARG A 134 4.52 13.09 11.33
C ARG A 134 3.93 12.64 12.66
N GLU A 135 4.65 12.89 13.76
CA GLU A 135 4.21 12.54 15.11
C GLU A 135 2.89 13.25 15.49
N TYR A 136 2.78 14.55 15.19
CA TYR A 136 1.55 15.30 15.43
C TYR A 136 0.34 14.69 14.69
N PHE A 137 0.50 14.34 13.41
CA PHE A 137 -0.59 13.74 12.63
C PHE A 137 -0.91 12.33 13.11
N ARG A 138 0.12 11.53 13.40
CA ARG A 138 -0.01 10.18 13.94
C ARG A 138 -0.79 10.16 15.24
N MET A 139 -0.46 11.03 16.20
CA MET A 139 -1.16 11.10 17.49
C MET A 139 -2.64 11.46 17.35
N ARG A 140 -3.00 12.24 16.34
CA ARG A 140 -4.38 12.71 16.13
C ARG A 140 -5.20 11.81 15.21
N LEU A 141 -4.56 10.99 14.39
CA LEU A 141 -5.21 10.12 13.43
C LEU A 141 -6.25 9.18 14.07
N PRO A 142 -6.00 8.50 15.20
CA PRO A 142 -6.95 7.55 15.80
C PRO A 142 -8.32 8.15 16.13
N LYS A 143 -8.41 9.47 16.32
CA LYS A 143 -9.68 10.16 16.58
C LYS A 143 -10.65 10.13 15.39
N TYR A 144 -10.14 10.01 14.18
CA TYR A 144 -10.90 10.15 12.94
C TYR A 144 -11.11 8.84 12.18
N VAL A 145 -10.47 7.75 12.63
CA VAL A 145 -10.63 6.42 12.04
C VAL A 145 -11.71 5.62 12.75
N THR A 146 -12.42 4.81 11.99
CA THR A 146 -13.37 3.83 12.53
C THR A 146 -12.75 2.43 12.60
N HIS A 147 -11.82 2.12 11.70
CA HIS A 147 -11.11 0.84 11.62
C HIS A 147 -9.62 1.09 11.39
N MET A 148 -8.80 0.43 12.19
CA MET A 148 -7.34 0.50 12.12
C MET A 148 -6.83 -0.79 11.49
N PHE A 149 -6.21 -0.70 10.33
CA PHE A 149 -5.61 -1.85 9.65
C PHE A 149 -4.09 -1.74 9.67
N ALA A 150 -3.41 -2.88 9.71
CA ALA A 150 -1.96 -2.92 9.57
C ALA A 150 -1.50 -4.21 8.88
N CYS A 151 -0.47 -4.11 8.05
CA CYS A 151 0.17 -5.27 7.42
C CYS A 151 0.94 -6.14 8.43
N GLY A 152 1.33 -5.56 9.56
CA GLY A 152 2.05 -6.23 10.65
C GLY A 152 1.99 -5.42 11.94
N THR A 153 2.35 -6.07 13.05
CA THR A 153 2.26 -5.48 14.39
C THR A 153 3.07 -4.20 14.53
N GLU A 154 4.32 -4.19 14.04
CA GLU A 154 5.20 -3.02 14.16
C GLU A 154 4.67 -1.79 13.41
N ALA A 155 4.11 -1.98 12.21
CA ALA A 155 3.49 -0.91 11.46
C ALA A 155 2.26 -0.34 12.19
N GLY A 156 1.43 -1.23 12.73
CA GLY A 156 0.25 -0.85 13.52
C GLY A 156 0.61 -0.09 14.81
N ASP A 157 1.59 -0.59 15.56
CA ASP A 157 2.06 0.04 16.78
C ASP A 157 2.65 1.43 16.50
N TRP A 158 3.41 1.55 15.41
CA TRP A 158 3.94 2.84 15.00
C TRP A 158 2.82 3.82 14.65
N LEU A 159 1.87 3.43 13.79
CA LEU A 159 0.87 4.38 13.30
C LEU A 159 -0.19 4.74 14.34
N PHE A 160 -0.67 3.76 15.10
CA PHE A 160 -1.81 3.93 16.02
C PHE A 160 -1.41 3.98 17.49
N GLY A 161 -0.17 3.64 17.82
CA GLY A 161 0.35 3.49 19.17
C GLY A 161 -0.01 2.13 19.79
N GLU A 162 0.90 1.58 20.60
CA GLU A 162 0.76 0.27 21.23
C GLU A 162 -0.53 0.10 22.05
N LYS A 163 -1.03 1.18 22.64
CA LYS A 163 -2.29 1.20 23.39
C LYS A 163 -3.53 0.82 22.56
N ASN A 164 -3.43 0.92 21.23
CA ASN A 164 -4.52 0.57 20.31
C ASN A 164 -4.31 -0.79 19.64
N ARG A 165 -3.24 -1.54 19.98
CA ARG A 165 -2.88 -2.83 19.36
C ARG A 165 -4.05 -3.80 19.28
N ASN A 166 -4.85 -3.90 20.34
CA ASN A 166 -6.02 -4.78 20.42
C ASN A 166 -7.19 -4.34 19.52
N LYS A 167 -7.16 -3.12 18.95
CA LYS A 167 -8.15 -2.59 18.01
C LYS A 167 -7.68 -2.69 16.57
N VAL A 168 -6.40 -3.01 16.35
CA VAL A 168 -5.83 -3.10 15.01
C VAL A 168 -6.17 -4.44 14.39
N ILE A 169 -6.81 -4.39 13.23
CA ILE A 169 -7.08 -5.56 12.40
C ILE A 169 -5.83 -5.80 11.55
N GLN A 170 -5.21 -6.95 11.74
CA GLN A 170 -4.05 -7.32 10.95
C GLN A 170 -4.49 -7.82 9.58
N GLN A 171 -4.26 -7.01 8.56
CA GLN A 171 -4.50 -7.31 7.16
C GLN A 171 -3.18 -7.71 6.50
N ARG A 172 -2.91 -9.00 6.43
CA ARG A 172 -1.66 -9.50 5.85
C ARG A 172 -1.62 -9.28 4.33
N ASN A 173 -0.43 -9.00 3.81
CA ASN A 173 -0.22 -8.97 2.37
C ASN A 173 -0.47 -10.39 1.81
N ALA A 174 -1.31 -10.46 0.79
CA ALA A 174 -1.64 -11.70 0.10
C ALA A 174 -1.12 -11.66 -1.33
N ILE A 175 -0.74 -12.82 -1.86
CA ILE A 175 -0.32 -13.02 -3.25
C ILE A 175 -1.08 -14.22 -3.83
N ASP A 176 -1.25 -14.22 -5.14
CA ASP A 176 -1.73 -15.41 -5.84
C ASP A 176 -0.59 -16.42 -5.96
N THR A 177 -0.61 -17.43 -5.10
CA THR A 177 0.46 -18.46 -5.05
C THR A 177 0.51 -19.33 -6.30
N SER A 178 -0.55 -19.36 -7.12
CA SER A 178 -0.54 -20.11 -8.37
C SER A 178 0.45 -19.55 -9.38
N ALA A 179 0.62 -18.22 -9.38
CA ALA A 179 1.56 -17.51 -10.24
C ALA A 179 3.04 -17.69 -9.83
N TYR A 180 3.29 -18.23 -8.62
CA TYR A 180 4.64 -18.39 -8.06
C TYR A 180 5.00 -19.86 -7.82
N ARG A 181 4.32 -20.80 -8.52
CA ARG A 181 4.69 -22.21 -8.43
C ARG A 181 6.05 -22.45 -9.05
N TYR A 182 6.85 -23.29 -8.37
CA TYR A 182 8.09 -23.75 -8.93
C TYR A 182 7.86 -24.56 -10.21
N ASP A 183 8.51 -24.16 -11.29
CA ASP A 183 8.52 -24.85 -12.58
C ASP A 183 9.97 -25.26 -12.89
N PRO A 184 10.29 -26.56 -12.84
CA PRO A 184 11.65 -27.05 -13.12
C PRO A 184 12.15 -26.67 -14.51
N SER A 185 11.29 -26.67 -15.53
CA SER A 185 11.67 -26.35 -16.91
C SER A 185 12.03 -24.89 -17.06
N LEU A 186 11.23 -24.00 -16.46
CA LEU A 186 11.50 -22.57 -16.41
C LEU A 186 12.75 -22.27 -15.58
N ALA A 187 12.95 -22.99 -14.47
CA ALA A 187 14.12 -22.82 -13.63
C ALA A 187 15.42 -23.11 -14.39
N ILE A 188 15.47 -24.19 -15.16
CA ILE A 188 16.64 -24.54 -16.00
C ILE A 188 16.90 -23.44 -17.03
N LYS A 189 15.86 -22.98 -17.72
CA LYS A 189 15.97 -21.92 -18.72
C LYS A 189 16.51 -20.62 -18.12
N VAL A 190 15.91 -20.15 -17.02
CA VAL A 190 16.31 -18.90 -16.36
C VAL A 190 17.73 -18.99 -15.78
N ARG A 191 18.11 -20.13 -15.19
CA ARG A 191 19.49 -20.34 -14.71
C ARG A 191 20.50 -20.22 -15.86
N ALA A 192 20.20 -20.82 -17.02
CA ALA A 192 21.05 -20.75 -18.20
C ALA A 192 21.20 -19.30 -18.72
N GLU A 193 20.14 -18.49 -18.68
CA GLU A 193 20.19 -17.06 -19.05
C GLU A 193 21.16 -16.26 -18.16
N PHE A 194 21.35 -16.66 -16.90
CA PHE A 194 22.34 -16.10 -15.97
C PHE A 194 23.71 -16.82 -16.01
N GLY A 195 23.93 -17.72 -16.94
CA GLY A 195 25.18 -18.48 -17.09
C GLY A 195 25.40 -19.55 -16.01
N VAL A 196 24.37 -19.90 -15.24
CA VAL A 196 24.42 -20.93 -14.20
C VAL A 196 24.00 -22.26 -14.81
N THR A 197 24.97 -23.03 -15.28
CA THR A 197 24.74 -24.33 -15.96
C THR A 197 24.96 -25.55 -15.05
N ASP A 198 25.76 -25.40 -13.99
CA ASP A 198 25.97 -26.44 -13.00
C ASP A 198 24.74 -26.59 -12.09
N PRO A 199 24.10 -27.79 -12.02
CA PRO A 199 22.90 -28.01 -11.19
C PRO A 199 23.17 -27.87 -9.68
N ASP A 200 24.40 -28.10 -9.24
CA ASP A 200 24.79 -28.05 -7.84
C ASP A 200 25.08 -26.62 -7.34
N THR A 201 25.18 -25.66 -8.27
CA THR A 201 25.36 -24.24 -7.88
C THR A 201 24.12 -23.71 -7.17
N PHE A 202 24.31 -23.26 -5.93
CA PHE A 202 23.27 -22.57 -5.17
C PHE A 202 23.14 -21.12 -5.62
N VAL A 203 21.93 -20.71 -6.01
CA VAL A 203 21.64 -19.34 -6.47
C VAL A 203 20.83 -18.60 -5.42
N LEU A 204 21.40 -17.52 -4.91
CA LEU A 204 20.74 -16.63 -3.96
C LEU A 204 20.26 -15.38 -4.70
N GLY A 205 18.96 -15.13 -4.68
CA GLY A 205 18.33 -14.00 -5.36
C GLY A 205 17.69 -13.00 -4.41
N HIS A 206 17.73 -11.73 -4.76
CA HIS A 206 17.00 -10.67 -4.07
C HIS A 206 16.32 -9.73 -5.07
N VAL A 207 15.06 -9.44 -4.82
CA VAL A 207 14.28 -8.48 -5.61
C VAL A 207 13.87 -7.30 -4.73
N GLY A 208 14.31 -6.10 -5.09
CA GLY A 208 13.99 -4.90 -4.33
C GLY A 208 14.52 -3.63 -4.99
N ARG A 209 13.91 -2.49 -4.69
CA ARG A 209 14.43 -1.17 -5.12
C ARG A 209 15.75 -0.88 -4.41
N PHE A 210 16.69 -0.22 -5.09
CA PHE A 210 17.91 0.29 -4.45
C PHE A 210 17.56 1.45 -3.50
N PHE A 211 17.22 1.09 -2.27
CA PHE A 211 16.80 2.03 -1.25
C PHE A 211 17.36 1.58 0.12
N PRO A 212 17.76 2.49 1.02
CA PRO A 212 18.38 2.15 2.31
C PRO A 212 17.58 1.12 3.13
N GLN A 213 16.25 1.17 3.05
CA GLN A 213 15.37 0.22 3.72
C GLN A 213 15.56 -1.24 3.28
N LYS A 214 16.07 -1.48 2.06
CA LYS A 214 16.34 -2.84 1.53
C LYS A 214 17.70 -3.37 1.90
N ASN A 215 18.59 -2.50 2.41
CA ASN A 215 19.89 -2.82 2.99
C ASN A 215 20.74 -3.79 2.15
N HIS A 216 20.91 -3.46 0.86
CA HIS A 216 21.65 -4.30 -0.08
C HIS A 216 23.11 -4.53 0.35
N THR A 217 23.75 -3.55 1.01
CA THR A 217 25.11 -3.69 1.52
C THR A 217 25.20 -4.86 2.51
N PHE A 218 24.30 -4.90 3.49
CA PHE A 218 24.27 -5.98 4.47
C PHE A 218 23.92 -7.34 3.83
N LEU A 219 23.12 -7.35 2.78
CA LEU A 219 22.81 -8.57 2.02
C LEU A 219 24.08 -9.12 1.36
N ILE A 220 24.93 -8.24 0.78
CA ILE A 220 26.22 -8.62 0.19
C ILE A 220 27.17 -9.16 1.26
N ASP A 221 27.21 -8.55 2.44
CA ASP A 221 28.04 -9.02 3.55
C ASP A 221 27.60 -10.42 4.01
N ILE A 222 26.28 -10.66 4.12
CA ILE A 222 25.72 -11.98 4.41
C ILE A 222 26.14 -12.99 3.34
N PHE A 223 26.00 -12.62 2.05
CA PHE A 223 26.39 -13.50 0.96
C PHE A 223 27.88 -13.85 1.00
N ALA A 224 28.74 -12.86 1.25
CA ALA A 224 30.18 -13.08 1.37
C ALA A 224 30.51 -14.09 2.49
N GLU A 225 29.80 -14.05 3.61
CA GLU A 225 30.01 -14.99 4.71
C GLU A 225 29.45 -16.39 4.38
N VAL A 226 28.31 -16.48 3.73
CA VAL A 226 27.74 -17.75 3.25
C VAL A 226 28.70 -18.42 2.24
N HIS A 227 29.22 -17.63 1.28
CA HIS A 227 30.15 -18.15 0.27
C HIS A 227 31.49 -18.70 0.84
N LYS A 228 31.99 -18.15 1.97
CA LYS A 228 33.14 -18.71 2.66
C LYS A 228 32.85 -20.11 3.24
N GLN A 229 31.64 -20.35 3.70
CA GLN A 229 31.23 -21.61 4.32
C GLN A 229 30.71 -22.63 3.31
N CYS A 230 30.10 -22.16 2.23
CA CYS A 230 29.54 -22.96 1.13
C CYS A 230 29.91 -22.30 -0.20
N PRO A 231 31.09 -22.63 -0.75
CA PRO A 231 31.64 -21.95 -1.94
C PRO A 231 30.96 -22.32 -3.26
N ASN A 232 30.06 -23.29 -3.28
CA ASN A 232 29.38 -23.79 -4.50
C ASN A 232 27.98 -23.18 -4.71
#